data_5bde9f11eb845a63fd4ec5df7d7201b2
#
_entry.id   5bde9f11eb845a63fd4ec5df7d7201b2
#
_cell.length_a   1.000
_cell.length_b   1.000
_cell.length_c   1.000
_cell.angle_alpha   90.00
_cell.angle_beta   90.00
_cell.angle_gamma   90.00
#
_symmetry.space_group_name_H-M   'P 1'
#
loop_
_entity.id
_entity.type
_entity.pdbx_description
1 polymer ?
#
loop_
_entity_poly.entity_id
_entity_poly.type
_entity_poly.pdbx_seq_one_letter_code
_entity_poly.pdbx_strand_id
1 'polypeptide(L)'
;MLGPTVGYGGVVPDDVPDCVLAVYAHPDDPEVSSAGTLARWAGAGSAVHLVICTQGEKGSRDPTADPVVLAEVRAAEADAAATVMGLRSHEMLGYPDGDLDNTRELRAQLVERIRRLRPSVVMGPDPTAVFFGTSYVNHRDHREVGFALLDAAAPAAGSPLYFPATGAAHQISAIFLSGTLEPDTWID
;
A
#
# COMPACT_ATOMS: atom_id res chain seq x y z
N MET A 1 -19.96 22.33 14.96
CA MET A 1 -20.02 20.94 15.46
C MET A 1 -18.85 20.21 14.84
N LEU A 2 -17.84 19.90 15.62
CA LEU A 2 -16.75 19.02 15.19
C LEU A 2 -17.37 17.63 15.02
N GLY A 3 -17.26 17.06 13.82
CA GLY A 3 -17.64 15.67 13.56
C GLY A 3 -16.83 14.71 14.44
N PRO A 4 -17.21 13.41 14.51
CA PRO A 4 -16.52 12.47 15.36
C PRO A 4 -15.03 12.50 15.00
N THR A 5 -14.21 12.73 16.00
CA THR A 5 -12.77 12.50 15.93
C THR A 5 -12.60 11.05 15.48
N VAL A 6 -11.96 10.84 14.33
CA VAL A 6 -11.42 9.53 13.98
C VAL A 6 -10.39 9.24 15.08
N GLY A 7 -10.84 8.48 16.09
CA GLY A 7 -9.93 7.98 17.10
C GLY A 7 -9.03 6.99 16.40
N TYR A 8 -7.74 7.25 16.36
CA TYR A 8 -6.70 6.26 16.13
C TYR A 8 -6.61 5.37 17.37
N GLY A 9 -7.76 4.83 17.78
CA GLY A 9 -7.86 3.86 18.86
C GLY A 9 -7.53 2.51 18.26
N GLY A 10 -6.56 1.81 18.83
CA GLY A 10 -6.08 0.54 18.36
C GLY A 10 -7.21 -0.40 17.96
N VAL A 11 -7.30 -0.69 16.68
CA VAL A 11 -8.09 -1.83 16.19
C VAL A 11 -7.40 -3.05 16.78
N VAL A 12 -8.10 -3.76 17.66
CA VAL A 12 -7.58 -5.01 18.20
C VAL A 12 -7.46 -5.98 17.03
N PRO A 13 -6.27 -6.54 16.78
CA PRO A 13 -5.97 -7.31 15.57
C PRO A 13 -6.77 -8.62 15.39
N ASP A 14 -7.65 -8.96 16.31
CA ASP A 14 -8.46 -10.20 16.26
C ASP A 14 -9.61 -10.14 15.24
N ASP A 15 -10.00 -8.94 14.81
CA ASP A 15 -11.05 -8.79 13.81
C ASP A 15 -10.44 -8.79 12.39
N VAL A 16 -10.70 -9.87 11.65
CA VAL A 16 -10.34 -9.97 10.23
C VAL A 16 -11.16 -8.95 9.43
N PRO A 17 -10.53 -7.99 8.74
CA PRO A 17 -11.28 -7.01 7.95
C PRO A 17 -11.96 -7.68 6.74
N ASP A 18 -13.17 -7.26 6.39
CA ASP A 18 -13.89 -7.80 5.23
C ASP A 18 -13.13 -7.53 3.90
N CYS A 19 -12.54 -6.36 3.77
CA CYS A 19 -11.81 -5.94 2.58
C CYS A 19 -10.60 -5.06 2.94
N VAL A 20 -9.47 -5.37 2.34
CA VAL A 20 -8.19 -4.68 2.53
C VAL A 20 -7.64 -4.21 1.20
N LEU A 21 -7.12 -2.99 1.14
CA LEU A 21 -6.29 -2.49 0.06
C LEU A 21 -4.88 -2.22 0.60
N ALA A 22 -3.92 -3.04 0.20
CA ALA A 22 -2.50 -2.82 0.47
C ALA A 22 -1.86 -2.07 -0.73
N VAL A 23 -1.04 -1.06 -0.45
CA VAL A 23 -0.37 -0.24 -1.47
C VAL A 23 1.10 -0.10 -1.12
N TYR A 24 1.98 -0.55 -2.02
CA TYR A 24 3.43 -0.55 -1.83
C TYR A 24 4.17 0.03 -3.03
N ALA A 25 5.44 0.36 -2.83
CA ALA A 25 6.25 1.00 -3.86
C ALA A 25 6.77 -0.01 -4.90
N HIS A 26 7.41 -1.09 -4.43
CA HIS A 26 8.12 -2.04 -5.30
C HIS A 26 7.61 -3.48 -5.16
N PRO A 27 7.82 -4.32 -6.17
CA PRO A 27 7.71 -5.78 -6.02
C PRO A 27 8.74 -6.24 -4.96
N ASP A 28 8.33 -6.92 -3.91
CA ASP A 28 9.01 -7.38 -2.71
C ASP A 28 8.65 -6.62 -1.41
N ASP A 29 8.25 -5.36 -1.48
CA ASP A 29 7.88 -4.59 -0.28
C ASP A 29 6.78 -5.28 0.57
N PRO A 30 5.66 -5.75 -0.01
CA PRO A 30 4.63 -6.42 0.78
C PRO A 30 5.14 -7.72 1.38
N GLU A 31 5.99 -8.47 0.68
CA GLU A 31 6.53 -9.74 1.12
C GLU A 31 7.42 -9.57 2.34
N VAL A 32 8.25 -8.53 2.35
CA VAL A 32 9.17 -8.24 3.45
C VAL A 32 8.45 -7.64 4.66
N SER A 33 7.40 -6.84 4.45
CA SER A 33 6.83 -6.01 5.51
C SER A 33 5.49 -6.50 6.06
N SER A 34 4.65 -7.17 5.25
CA SER A 34 3.26 -7.43 5.63
C SER A 34 2.67 -8.74 5.11
N ALA A 35 3.42 -9.56 4.35
CA ALA A 35 2.90 -10.77 3.71
C ALA A 35 2.21 -11.73 4.68
N GLY A 36 2.77 -11.93 5.86
CA GLY A 36 2.17 -12.77 6.90
C GLY A 36 0.77 -12.31 7.29
N THR A 37 0.60 -11.02 7.51
CA THR A 37 -0.68 -10.39 7.83
C THR A 37 -1.68 -10.51 6.67
N LEU A 38 -1.23 -10.17 5.44
CA LEU A 38 -2.08 -10.22 4.26
C LEU A 38 -2.55 -11.65 3.95
N ALA A 39 -1.65 -12.63 4.03
CA ALA A 39 -1.97 -14.04 3.83
C ALA A 39 -2.90 -14.58 4.93
N ARG A 40 -2.67 -14.21 6.19
CA ARG A 40 -3.56 -14.56 7.32
C ARG A 40 -4.98 -14.04 7.08
N TRP A 41 -5.12 -12.77 6.72
CA TRP A 41 -6.43 -12.17 6.47
C TRP A 41 -7.11 -12.79 5.25
N ALA A 42 -6.38 -13.00 4.15
CA ALA A 42 -6.91 -13.69 2.97
C ALA A 42 -7.37 -15.12 3.31
N GLY A 43 -6.56 -15.89 4.05
CA GLY A 43 -6.91 -17.24 4.51
C GLY A 43 -8.10 -17.28 5.46
N ALA A 44 -8.38 -16.20 6.18
CA ALA A 44 -9.54 -16.02 7.04
C ALA A 44 -10.78 -15.48 6.31
N GLY A 45 -10.71 -15.24 4.99
CA GLY A 45 -11.85 -14.86 4.15
C GLY A 45 -11.90 -13.38 3.77
N SER A 46 -10.93 -12.56 4.16
CA SER A 46 -10.83 -11.16 3.73
C SER A 46 -10.63 -11.06 2.22
N ALA A 47 -11.25 -10.08 1.58
CA ALA A 47 -10.93 -9.70 0.21
C ALA A 47 -9.69 -8.79 0.19
N VAL A 48 -8.49 -9.39 0.10
CA VAL A 48 -7.23 -8.65 0.10
C VAL A 48 -6.82 -8.27 -1.32
N HIS A 49 -6.65 -6.98 -1.56
CA HIS A 49 -6.21 -6.39 -2.81
C HIS A 49 -4.83 -5.74 -2.63
N LEU A 50 -3.93 -5.93 -3.59
CA LEU A 50 -2.59 -5.36 -3.57
C LEU A 50 -2.36 -4.46 -4.78
N VAL A 51 -1.79 -3.28 -4.54
CA VAL A 51 -1.28 -2.36 -5.56
C VAL A 51 0.20 -2.15 -5.32
N ILE A 52 1.01 -2.37 -6.36
CA ILE A 52 2.42 -2.04 -6.41
C ILE A 52 2.59 -0.86 -7.37
N CYS A 53 3.25 0.21 -6.93
CA CYS A 53 3.29 1.44 -7.72
C CYS A 53 4.31 1.41 -8.84
N THR A 54 5.50 0.85 -8.63
CA THR A 54 6.59 0.81 -9.63
C THR A 54 6.80 -0.58 -10.19
N GLN A 55 7.67 -0.68 -11.19
CA GLN A 55 8.05 -1.97 -11.78
C GLN A 55 9.29 -2.58 -11.10
N GLY A 56 10.00 -1.83 -10.26
CA GLY A 56 11.22 -2.27 -9.59
C GLY A 56 12.38 -2.54 -10.55
N GLU A 57 12.38 -1.92 -11.73
CA GLU A 57 13.31 -2.18 -12.82
C GLU A 57 14.74 -1.71 -12.55
N LYS A 58 14.95 -0.95 -11.45
CA LYS A 58 16.29 -0.54 -11.00
C LYS A 58 16.83 -1.33 -9.81
N GLY A 59 16.13 -2.40 -9.40
CA GLY A 59 16.47 -3.21 -8.22
C GLY A 59 17.64 -4.18 -8.39
N SER A 60 18.59 -3.95 -9.33
CA SER A 60 19.78 -4.76 -9.54
C SER A 60 21.06 -4.00 -9.23
N ARG A 61 22.07 -4.72 -8.72
CA ARG A 61 23.45 -4.20 -8.60
C ARG A 61 24.35 -4.60 -9.78
N ASP A 62 23.84 -5.43 -10.69
CA ASP A 62 24.55 -5.79 -11.91
C ASP A 62 24.44 -4.64 -12.92
N PRO A 63 25.57 -3.99 -13.30
CA PRO A 63 25.55 -2.88 -14.25
C PRO A 63 25.17 -3.29 -15.68
N THR A 64 25.09 -4.60 -15.94
CA THR A 64 24.70 -5.15 -17.25
C THR A 64 23.24 -5.62 -17.27
N ALA A 65 22.52 -5.51 -16.15
CA ALA A 65 21.12 -5.88 -16.09
C ALA A 65 20.28 -5.03 -17.05
N ASP A 66 19.42 -5.67 -17.82
CA ASP A 66 18.42 -4.99 -18.65
C ASP A 66 17.19 -4.64 -17.78
N PRO A 67 16.86 -3.34 -17.61
CA PRO A 67 15.75 -2.92 -16.79
C PRO A 67 14.39 -3.47 -17.27
N VAL A 68 14.21 -3.65 -18.58
CA VAL A 68 12.97 -4.19 -19.14
C VAL A 68 12.80 -5.66 -18.75
N VAL A 69 13.86 -6.44 -18.92
CA VAL A 69 13.86 -7.86 -18.52
C VAL A 69 13.66 -7.99 -17.00
N LEU A 70 14.31 -7.13 -16.22
CA LEU A 70 14.15 -7.14 -14.77
C LEU A 70 12.71 -6.84 -14.35
N ALA A 71 12.06 -5.84 -14.97
CA ALA A 71 10.65 -5.54 -14.72
C ALA A 71 9.73 -6.73 -15.00
N GLU A 72 9.95 -7.45 -16.11
CA GLU A 72 9.17 -8.65 -16.45
C GLU A 72 9.37 -9.77 -15.43
N VAL A 73 10.59 -10.01 -14.98
CA VAL A 73 10.90 -11.01 -13.94
C VAL A 73 10.21 -10.65 -12.64
N ARG A 74 10.34 -9.40 -12.18
CA ARG A 74 9.74 -8.95 -10.92
C ARG A 74 8.21 -8.95 -10.97
N ALA A 75 7.61 -8.67 -12.11
CA ALA A 75 6.16 -8.80 -12.28
C ALA A 75 5.71 -10.25 -12.11
N ALA A 76 6.43 -11.22 -12.71
CA ALA A 76 6.11 -12.63 -12.56
C ALA A 76 6.31 -13.15 -11.13
N GLU A 77 7.33 -12.64 -10.42
CA GLU A 77 7.56 -12.97 -9.01
C GLU A 77 6.43 -12.42 -8.13
N ALA A 78 5.99 -11.16 -8.35
CA ALA A 78 4.88 -10.56 -7.63
C ALA A 78 3.55 -11.30 -7.88
N ASP A 79 3.28 -11.75 -9.11
CA ASP A 79 2.12 -12.60 -9.45
C ASP A 79 2.14 -13.93 -8.68
N ALA A 80 3.31 -14.57 -8.61
CA ALA A 80 3.49 -15.81 -7.87
C ALA A 80 3.28 -15.58 -6.35
N ALA A 81 3.86 -14.54 -5.79
CA ALA A 81 3.70 -14.18 -4.39
C ALA A 81 2.24 -13.86 -4.04
N ALA A 82 1.54 -13.08 -4.87
CA ALA A 82 0.12 -12.78 -4.69
C ALA A 82 -0.74 -14.06 -4.67
N THR A 83 -0.40 -15.03 -5.53
CA THR A 83 -1.06 -16.35 -5.56
C THR A 83 -0.82 -17.13 -4.26
N VAL A 84 0.41 -17.18 -3.77
CA VAL A 84 0.77 -17.88 -2.53
C VAL A 84 0.09 -17.23 -1.32
N MET A 85 0.02 -15.91 -1.26
CA MET A 85 -0.69 -15.17 -0.21
C MET A 85 -2.22 -15.31 -0.29
N GLY A 86 -2.76 -15.85 -1.39
CA GLY A 86 -4.21 -16.00 -1.59
C GLY A 86 -4.93 -14.67 -1.83
N LEU A 87 -4.26 -13.69 -2.43
CA LEU A 87 -4.83 -12.36 -2.65
C LEU A 87 -6.00 -12.41 -3.65
N ARG A 88 -6.99 -11.57 -3.42
CA ARG A 88 -8.16 -11.44 -4.32
C ARG A 88 -7.79 -10.80 -5.65
N SER A 89 -6.89 -9.82 -5.63
CA SER A 89 -6.30 -9.22 -6.82
C SER A 89 -4.95 -8.57 -6.49
N HIS A 90 -4.14 -8.45 -7.53
CA HIS A 90 -2.89 -7.74 -7.53
C HIS A 90 -2.78 -6.92 -8.82
N GLU A 91 -2.23 -5.73 -8.76
CA GLU A 91 -1.95 -4.89 -9.93
C GLU A 91 -0.70 -4.05 -9.73
N MET A 92 0.01 -3.77 -10.83
CA MET A 92 1.15 -2.86 -10.87
C MET A 92 0.77 -1.61 -11.67
N LEU A 93 1.08 -0.41 -11.13
CA LEU A 93 0.74 0.87 -11.77
C LEU A 93 1.72 1.28 -12.86
N GLY A 94 2.92 0.72 -12.85
CA GLY A 94 3.93 0.94 -13.88
C GLY A 94 4.68 2.26 -13.79
N TYR A 95 4.70 2.91 -12.61
CA TYR A 95 5.57 4.07 -12.37
C TYR A 95 7.04 3.65 -12.43
N PRO A 96 7.95 4.54 -12.89
CA PRO A 96 9.38 4.25 -12.87
C PRO A 96 9.91 4.10 -11.44
N ASP A 97 10.73 3.08 -11.20
CA ASP A 97 11.44 2.87 -9.93
C ASP A 97 12.39 4.04 -9.63
N GLY A 98 12.38 4.55 -8.39
CA GLY A 98 13.21 5.66 -7.93
C GLY A 98 12.70 7.05 -8.29
N ASP A 99 11.64 7.15 -9.09
CA ASP A 99 11.10 8.43 -9.60
C ASP A 99 9.64 8.68 -9.17
N LEU A 100 9.16 7.92 -8.18
CA LEU A 100 7.79 8.08 -7.70
C LEU A 100 7.65 9.38 -6.90
N ASP A 101 6.59 10.14 -7.19
CA ASP A 101 6.17 11.32 -6.46
C ASP A 101 4.74 11.18 -5.96
N ASN A 102 4.41 11.78 -4.81
CA ASN A 102 3.04 11.94 -4.32
C ASN A 102 2.28 12.96 -5.19
N THR A 103 2.04 12.61 -6.45
CA THR A 103 1.34 13.48 -7.39
C THR A 103 -0.17 13.46 -7.22
N ARG A 104 -0.85 14.48 -7.76
CA ARG A 104 -2.31 14.48 -7.83
C ARG A 104 -2.86 13.28 -8.63
N GLU A 105 -2.12 12.85 -9.64
CA GLU A 105 -2.49 11.70 -10.47
C GLU A 105 -2.43 10.39 -9.69
N LEU A 106 -1.32 10.12 -8.98
CA LEU A 106 -1.21 8.94 -8.13
C LEU A 106 -2.32 8.92 -7.07
N ARG A 107 -2.56 10.03 -6.38
CA ARG A 107 -3.67 10.12 -5.42
C ARG A 107 -5.03 9.85 -6.06
N ALA A 108 -5.28 10.36 -7.27
CA ALA A 108 -6.55 10.10 -7.99
C ALA A 108 -6.72 8.60 -8.29
N GLN A 109 -5.66 7.92 -8.71
CA GLN A 109 -5.66 6.48 -8.95
C GLN A 109 -5.91 5.68 -7.67
N LEU A 110 -5.31 6.08 -6.55
CA LEU A 110 -5.56 5.43 -5.26
C LEU A 110 -6.98 5.69 -4.74
N VAL A 111 -7.48 6.93 -4.85
CA VAL A 111 -8.87 7.28 -4.50
C VAL A 111 -9.88 6.47 -5.32
N GLU A 112 -9.64 6.29 -6.63
CA GLU A 112 -10.51 5.46 -7.47
C GLU A 112 -10.58 4.02 -6.96
N ARG A 113 -9.43 3.43 -6.62
CA ARG A 113 -9.36 2.06 -6.10
C ARG A 113 -10.04 1.93 -4.74
N ILE A 114 -9.80 2.87 -3.82
CA ILE A 114 -10.47 2.90 -2.52
C ILE A 114 -12.00 2.96 -2.71
N ARG A 115 -12.48 3.83 -3.60
CA ARG A 115 -13.92 3.97 -3.84
C ARG A 115 -14.54 2.76 -4.55
N ARG A 116 -13.82 2.15 -5.49
CA ARG A 116 -14.26 0.98 -6.24
C ARG A 116 -14.27 -0.29 -5.38
N LEU A 117 -13.19 -0.53 -4.64
CA LEU A 117 -13.02 -1.74 -3.82
C LEU A 117 -13.70 -1.63 -2.46
N ARG A 118 -13.92 -0.42 -1.98
CA ARG A 118 -14.56 -0.11 -0.69
C ARG A 118 -13.91 -0.83 0.50
N PRO A 119 -12.57 -0.77 0.66
CA PRO A 119 -11.89 -1.46 1.74
C PRO A 119 -12.28 -0.85 3.09
N SER A 120 -12.42 -1.69 4.11
CA SER A 120 -12.50 -1.24 5.51
C SER A 120 -11.13 -0.81 6.04
N VAL A 121 -10.07 -1.41 5.50
CA VAL A 121 -8.67 -1.17 5.89
C VAL A 121 -7.83 -0.84 4.67
N VAL A 122 -6.95 0.16 4.81
CA VAL A 122 -5.82 0.36 3.88
C VAL A 122 -4.50 0.12 4.62
N MET A 123 -3.51 -0.39 3.89
CA MET A 123 -2.19 -0.71 4.43
C MET A 123 -1.09 -0.23 3.47
N GLY A 124 0.02 0.27 4.02
CA GLY A 124 1.17 0.69 3.23
C GLY A 124 2.38 1.05 4.07
N PRO A 125 3.49 1.52 3.47
CA PRO A 125 4.69 1.89 4.22
C PRO A 125 4.46 3.15 5.06
N ASP A 126 5.13 3.21 6.22
CA ASP A 126 5.16 4.43 7.04
C ASP A 126 6.04 5.51 6.37
N PRO A 127 5.46 6.62 5.89
CA PRO A 127 6.24 7.67 5.23
C PRO A 127 7.11 8.49 6.18
N THR A 128 6.87 8.39 7.49
CA THR A 128 7.60 9.17 8.51
C THR A 128 8.87 8.45 8.96
N ALA A 129 9.00 7.15 8.71
CA ALA A 129 10.17 6.36 9.01
C ALA A 129 11.28 6.65 7.99
N VAL A 130 12.11 7.69 8.25
CA VAL A 130 13.18 8.10 7.32
C VAL A 130 14.48 7.32 7.55
N PHE A 131 14.84 7.05 8.81
CA PHE A 131 16.08 6.38 9.16
C PHE A 131 15.80 5.13 10.00
N PHE A 132 16.30 3.98 9.55
CA PHE A 132 16.28 2.75 10.32
C PHE A 132 17.64 2.52 10.95
N GLY A 133 17.73 2.77 12.25
CA GLY A 133 19.00 2.75 12.98
C GLY A 133 19.97 3.82 12.45
N THR A 134 21.25 3.43 12.29
CA THR A 134 22.32 4.36 11.87
C THR A 134 22.83 4.11 10.44
N SER A 135 22.28 3.12 9.74
CA SER A 135 22.90 2.63 8.50
C SER A 135 21.94 2.57 7.28
N TYR A 136 20.64 2.66 7.49
CA TYR A 136 19.68 2.56 6.39
C TYR A 136 18.79 3.79 6.31
N VAL A 137 18.75 4.40 5.14
CA VAL A 137 17.81 5.48 4.79
C VAL A 137 16.65 4.84 4.02
N ASN A 138 15.43 5.06 4.50
CA ASN A 138 14.24 4.54 3.84
C ASN A 138 14.12 5.06 2.41
N HIS A 139 13.81 4.16 1.48
CA HIS A 139 13.71 4.50 0.07
C HIS A 139 12.73 5.66 -0.15
N ARG A 140 13.06 6.55 -1.11
CA ARG A 140 12.21 7.68 -1.43
C ARG A 140 10.79 7.23 -1.80
N ASP A 141 10.70 6.24 -2.67
CA ASP A 141 9.41 5.75 -3.17
C ASP A 141 8.52 5.19 -2.06
N HIS A 142 9.07 4.53 -1.03
CA HIS A 142 8.30 4.09 0.13
C HIS A 142 7.63 5.27 0.83
N ARG A 143 8.35 6.37 1.01
CA ARG A 143 7.81 7.57 1.66
C ARG A 143 6.76 8.25 0.79
N GLU A 144 7.01 8.38 -0.50
CA GLU A 144 6.07 9.00 -1.45
C GLU A 144 4.77 8.19 -1.58
N VAL A 145 4.87 6.85 -1.67
CA VAL A 145 3.69 5.97 -1.66
C VAL A 145 2.93 6.09 -0.35
N GLY A 146 3.64 6.07 0.79
CA GLY A 146 3.01 6.22 2.10
C GLY A 146 2.24 7.52 2.23
N PHE A 147 2.84 8.66 1.85
CA PHE A 147 2.13 9.95 1.82
C PHE A 147 0.97 9.96 0.84
N ALA A 148 1.15 9.41 -0.38
CA ALA A 148 0.07 9.35 -1.37
C ALA A 148 -1.11 8.52 -0.87
N LEU A 149 -0.85 7.41 -0.19
CA LEU A 149 -1.88 6.57 0.43
C LEU A 149 -2.64 7.30 1.55
N LEU A 150 -1.92 7.97 2.45
CA LEU A 150 -2.53 8.75 3.53
C LEU A 150 -3.43 9.86 2.96
N ASP A 151 -2.92 10.64 2.00
CA ASP A 151 -3.67 11.73 1.36
C ASP A 151 -4.89 11.22 0.58
N ALA A 152 -4.77 10.03 -0.07
CA ALA A 152 -5.87 9.40 -0.77
C ALA A 152 -6.92 8.85 0.19
N ALA A 153 -6.49 8.23 1.29
CA ALA A 153 -7.37 7.61 2.27
C ALA A 153 -8.17 8.64 3.06
N ALA A 154 -7.49 9.70 3.54
CA ALA A 154 -8.10 10.76 4.34
C ALA A 154 -7.48 12.13 4.00
N PRO A 155 -8.30 13.11 3.55
CA PRO A 155 -9.77 13.07 3.48
C PRO A 155 -10.32 12.64 2.11
N ALA A 156 -9.46 12.38 1.10
CA ALA A 156 -9.88 12.43 -0.29
C ALA A 156 -10.92 11.35 -0.67
N ALA A 157 -10.72 10.09 -0.28
CA ALA A 157 -11.67 9.02 -0.62
C ALA A 157 -13.03 9.21 0.06
N GLY A 158 -13.03 9.74 1.29
CA GLY A 158 -14.25 9.96 2.09
C GLY A 158 -15.05 11.19 1.71
N SER A 159 -14.51 12.10 0.89
CA SER A 159 -15.19 13.34 0.53
C SER A 159 -15.60 13.37 -0.95
N PRO A 160 -16.88 13.59 -1.29
CA PRO A 160 -17.33 13.61 -2.68
C PRO A 160 -16.76 14.80 -3.48
N LEU A 161 -16.22 15.82 -2.81
CA LEU A 161 -15.66 17.00 -3.48
C LEU A 161 -14.23 16.79 -3.97
N TYR A 162 -13.51 15.81 -3.41
CA TYR A 162 -12.20 15.40 -3.92
C TYR A 162 -12.38 14.40 -5.06
N PHE A 163 -11.69 14.60 -6.17
CA PHE A 163 -11.69 13.69 -7.32
C PHE A 163 -13.09 13.21 -7.71
N PRO A 164 -14.02 14.11 -8.06
CA PRO A 164 -15.44 13.77 -8.26
C PRO A 164 -15.70 12.74 -9.37
N ALA A 165 -14.73 12.55 -10.29
CA ALA A 165 -14.84 11.59 -11.39
C ALA A 165 -14.45 10.15 -11.00
N THR A 166 -13.98 9.90 -9.77
CA THR A 166 -13.47 8.57 -9.34
C THR A 166 -14.49 7.71 -8.60
N GLY A 167 -15.77 8.04 -8.67
CA GLY A 167 -16.86 7.27 -8.07
C GLY A 167 -17.36 7.84 -6.74
N ALA A 168 -18.30 7.11 -6.14
CA ALA A 168 -18.95 7.51 -4.88
C ALA A 168 -17.96 7.47 -3.71
N ALA A 169 -18.02 8.49 -2.84
CA ALA A 169 -17.16 8.58 -1.67
C ALA A 169 -17.26 7.31 -0.78
N HIS A 170 -16.12 6.93 -0.23
CA HIS A 170 -16.00 5.80 0.69
C HIS A 170 -15.08 6.16 1.84
N GLN A 171 -15.54 5.90 3.06
CA GLN A 171 -14.77 6.12 4.27
C GLN A 171 -14.17 4.79 4.75
N ILE A 172 -12.87 4.76 4.93
CA ILE A 172 -12.15 3.62 5.53
C ILE A 172 -12.26 3.66 7.04
N SER A 173 -12.12 2.50 7.68
CA SER A 173 -12.19 2.36 9.15
C SER A 173 -10.82 2.46 9.80
N ALA A 174 -9.76 1.95 9.16
CA ALA A 174 -8.40 1.95 9.70
C ALA A 174 -7.32 2.05 8.62
N ILE A 175 -6.18 2.62 9.01
CA ILE A 175 -4.95 2.66 8.22
C ILE A 175 -3.88 1.93 9.02
N PHE A 176 -3.22 0.95 8.40
CA PHE A 176 -2.05 0.27 8.96
C PHE A 176 -0.79 0.70 8.22
N LEU A 177 0.21 1.14 8.96
CA LEU A 177 1.50 1.54 8.42
C LEU A 177 2.58 0.53 8.80
N SER A 178 3.15 -0.13 7.80
CA SER A 178 4.25 -1.09 7.99
C SER A 178 5.61 -0.40 7.99
N GLY A 179 6.59 -1.00 8.66
CA GLY A 179 7.94 -0.43 8.75
C GLY A 179 8.01 0.84 9.60
N THR A 180 7.08 1.02 10.55
CA THR A 180 7.11 2.14 11.50
C THR A 180 8.23 1.99 12.52
N LEU A 181 8.73 3.14 13.02
CA LEU A 181 9.74 3.18 14.09
C LEU A 181 9.11 3.08 15.50
N GLU A 182 7.84 3.40 15.61
CA GLU A 182 7.08 3.38 16.87
C GLU A 182 5.82 2.52 16.69
N PRO A 183 5.96 1.19 16.65
CA PRO A 183 4.81 0.31 16.43
C PRO A 183 3.85 0.37 17.62
N ASP A 184 2.55 0.51 17.32
CA ASP A 184 1.46 0.47 18.30
C ASP A 184 0.58 -0.78 18.14
N THR A 185 0.78 -1.53 17.06
CA THR A 185 -0.03 -2.70 16.72
C THR A 185 0.87 -3.83 16.22
N TRP A 186 0.63 -5.04 16.74
CA TRP A 186 1.29 -6.27 16.33
C TRP A 186 0.24 -7.28 15.87
N ILE A 187 0.49 -7.95 14.76
CA ILE A 187 -0.38 -8.96 14.19
C ILE A 187 0.41 -10.27 14.12
N ASP A 188 -0.01 -11.28 14.89
CA ASP A 188 0.62 -12.61 14.94
C ASP A 188 0.08 -13.55 13.84
#